data_2a0c3b8210eb29d32499d59ec3b221fb
#
_entry.id   2a0c3b8210eb29d32499d59ec3b221fb
#
_cell.length_a   1.000
_cell.length_b   1.000
_cell.length_c   1.000
_cell.angle_alpha   90.00
_cell.angle_beta   90.00
_cell.angle_gamma   90.00
#
_symmetry.space_group_name_H-M   'P 1'
#
loop_
_entity.id
_entity.type
_entity.pdbx_description
1 polymer ?
#
loop_
_entity_poly.entity_id
_entity_poly.type
_entity_poly.pdbx_seq_one_letter_code
_entity_poly.pdbx_strand_id
1 'polypeptide(L)'
;MDGELLTGGGLNQVFRVGDAVRRPAGPWAPRVHELLRRLAPLGIAPVPLRLDDEHELLSYLPGEVGHVPPSSDRSLIESALLLRRLHDATAPLVDGLDGWQHSAREPVEVVLHGDFAPYNVVFRDGTPTGVFDWDSAHPGPRWWDVSWALIQFVLALPDDRERRTRLFCETYGIEYEPEHMLVRLQDMIRTIQEHPAFVTQRAEGHVDHYLDLIRYVQARRA
;
A
#
# COMPACT_ATOMS: atom_id res chain seq x y z
N MET A 1 13.43 14.50 -22.57
CA MET A 1 12.94 15.40 -21.50
C MET A 1 13.69 14.98 -20.25
N ASP A 2 14.55 15.84 -19.79
CA ASP A 2 15.38 15.59 -18.60
C ASP A 2 14.49 15.73 -17.37
N GLY A 3 14.37 14.66 -16.60
CA GLY A 3 13.66 14.64 -15.33
C GLY A 3 14.61 14.31 -14.18
N GLU A 4 14.28 14.72 -12.97
CA GLU A 4 14.99 14.33 -11.76
C GLU A 4 14.64 12.86 -11.42
N LEU A 5 15.67 11.99 -11.32
CA LEU A 5 15.46 10.60 -10.89
C LEU A 5 15.01 10.59 -9.43
N LEU A 6 13.82 10.05 -9.17
CA LEU A 6 13.35 9.83 -7.82
C LEU A 6 13.96 8.53 -7.27
N THR A 7 14.71 8.65 -6.19
CA THR A 7 15.33 7.51 -5.49
C THR A 7 14.35 6.94 -4.47
N GLY A 8 14.23 5.60 -4.42
CA GLY A 8 13.37 4.90 -3.45
C GLY A 8 12.41 3.88 -4.04
N GLY A 9 12.24 3.82 -5.35
CA GLY A 9 11.47 2.77 -6.02
C GLY A 9 12.31 1.50 -6.22
N GLY A 10 11.77 0.35 -5.78
CA GLY A 10 12.55 -0.92 -5.79
C GLY A 10 12.72 -1.58 -7.15
N LEU A 11 11.85 -1.34 -8.12
CA LEU A 11 11.79 -2.10 -9.39
C LEU A 11 11.86 -1.23 -10.65
N ASN A 12 11.41 0.02 -10.61
CA ASN A 12 11.27 0.88 -11.78
C ASN A 12 12.06 2.19 -11.64
N GLN A 13 12.59 2.71 -12.76
CA GLN A 13 13.12 4.06 -12.80
C GLN A 13 11.97 5.05 -12.91
N VAL A 14 11.85 5.92 -11.92
CA VAL A 14 10.80 6.92 -11.79
C VAL A 14 11.43 8.31 -11.86
N PHE A 15 10.88 9.18 -12.73
CA PHE A 15 11.43 10.53 -12.95
C PHE A 15 10.37 11.56 -12.58
N ARG A 16 10.78 12.59 -11.85
CA ARG A 16 10.00 13.80 -11.68
C ARG A 16 10.23 14.76 -12.85
N VAL A 17 9.16 15.20 -13.48
CA VAL A 17 9.16 16.16 -14.60
C VAL A 17 8.21 17.31 -14.23
N GLY A 18 8.75 18.36 -13.61
CA GLY A 18 7.95 19.46 -13.06
C GLY A 18 7.01 18.98 -11.93
N ASP A 19 5.72 19.19 -12.10
CA ASP A 19 4.68 18.74 -11.16
C ASP A 19 4.10 17.38 -11.52
N ALA A 20 4.81 16.59 -12.30
CA ALA A 20 4.42 15.25 -12.70
C ALA A 20 5.50 14.21 -12.43
N VAL A 21 5.06 12.95 -12.37
CA VAL A 21 5.91 11.76 -12.26
C VAL A 21 5.74 10.93 -13.52
N ARG A 22 6.86 10.62 -14.18
CA ARG A 22 6.92 9.71 -15.34
C ARG A 22 7.52 8.39 -14.89
N ARG A 23 6.83 7.29 -15.21
CA ARG A 23 7.31 5.93 -14.95
C ARG A 23 6.86 4.96 -16.05
N PRO A 24 7.48 3.76 -16.16
CA PRO A 24 6.99 2.72 -17.05
C PRO A 24 5.54 2.34 -16.73
N ALA A 25 4.74 2.09 -17.78
CA ALA A 25 3.36 1.63 -17.66
C ALA A 25 3.31 0.10 -17.72
N GLY A 26 2.66 -0.53 -16.73
CA GLY A 26 2.32 -1.94 -16.78
C GLY A 26 1.00 -2.20 -17.55
N PRO A 27 0.70 -3.45 -17.90
CA PRO A 27 -0.56 -3.80 -18.57
C PRO A 27 -1.83 -3.41 -17.80
N TRP A 28 -1.71 -3.26 -16.48
CA TRP A 28 -2.77 -2.84 -15.56
C TRP A 28 -2.98 -1.32 -15.50
N ALA A 29 -2.06 -0.52 -16.04
CA ALA A 29 -2.10 0.94 -15.96
C ALA A 29 -3.42 1.56 -16.45
N PRO A 30 -4.08 1.10 -17.53
CA PRO A 30 -5.38 1.63 -17.95
C PRO A 30 -6.44 1.52 -16.83
N ARG A 31 -6.46 0.39 -16.12
CA ARG A 31 -7.42 0.14 -15.05
C ARG A 31 -7.10 0.98 -13.80
N VAL A 32 -5.84 1.07 -13.44
CA VAL A 32 -5.38 1.95 -12.36
C VAL A 32 -5.70 3.42 -12.67
N HIS A 33 -5.50 3.88 -13.91
CA HIS A 33 -5.87 5.24 -14.32
C HIS A 33 -7.37 5.51 -14.20
N GLU A 34 -8.23 4.54 -14.49
CA GLU A 34 -9.67 4.67 -14.28
C GLU A 34 -9.99 4.87 -12.79
N LEU A 35 -9.40 4.04 -11.90
CA LEU A 35 -9.53 4.16 -10.46
C LEU A 35 -9.05 5.54 -9.98
N LEU A 36 -7.85 5.96 -10.38
CA LEU A 36 -7.25 7.23 -9.95
C LEU A 36 -8.10 8.45 -10.37
N ARG A 37 -8.74 8.42 -11.55
CA ARG A 37 -9.70 9.47 -11.96
C ARG A 37 -10.89 9.55 -11.02
N ARG A 38 -11.37 8.41 -10.51
CA ARG A 38 -12.47 8.36 -9.53
C ARG A 38 -12.03 8.87 -8.16
N LEU A 39 -10.76 8.65 -7.78
CA LEU A 39 -10.18 9.12 -6.52
C LEU A 39 -9.73 10.60 -6.58
N ALA A 40 -9.57 11.19 -7.76
CA ALA A 40 -9.07 12.55 -7.93
C ALA A 40 -9.80 13.62 -7.09
N PRO A 41 -11.14 13.60 -6.92
CA PRO A 41 -11.84 14.58 -6.09
C PRO A 41 -11.44 14.55 -4.60
N LEU A 42 -10.85 13.45 -4.12
CA LEU A 42 -10.41 13.33 -2.72
C LEU A 42 -9.08 14.04 -2.46
N GLY A 43 -8.26 14.29 -3.50
CA GLY A 43 -6.95 14.92 -3.39
C GLY A 43 -5.91 14.10 -2.61
N ILE A 44 -6.10 12.76 -2.50
CA ILE A 44 -5.25 11.86 -1.71
C ILE A 44 -4.52 10.81 -2.56
N ALA A 45 -4.69 10.86 -3.87
CA ALA A 45 -4.03 9.98 -4.83
C ALA A 45 -3.52 10.81 -6.03
N PRO A 46 -2.53 10.32 -6.79
CA PRO A 46 -2.09 11.00 -8.00
C PRO A 46 -3.21 11.10 -9.03
N VAL A 47 -3.22 12.21 -9.79
CA VAL A 47 -4.14 12.36 -10.92
C VAL A 47 -3.44 11.85 -12.19
N PRO A 48 -4.06 10.93 -12.96
CA PRO A 48 -3.49 10.47 -14.21
C PRO A 48 -3.56 11.57 -15.27
N LEU A 49 -2.40 11.90 -15.84
CA LEU A 49 -2.24 12.98 -16.82
C LEU A 49 -2.11 12.44 -18.25
N ARG A 50 -1.34 11.36 -18.43
CA ARG A 50 -1.10 10.72 -19.72
C ARG A 50 -0.80 9.24 -19.53
N LEU A 51 -1.18 8.44 -20.51
CA LEU A 51 -0.82 7.03 -20.65
C LEU A 51 -0.51 6.77 -22.13
N ASP A 52 0.63 6.14 -22.40
CA ASP A 52 0.98 5.57 -23.71
C ASP A 52 1.44 4.11 -23.53
N ASP A 53 1.90 3.47 -24.59
CA ASP A 53 2.23 2.04 -24.59
C ASP A 53 3.43 1.68 -23.67
N GLU A 54 4.29 2.65 -23.37
CA GLU A 54 5.52 2.40 -22.61
C GLU A 54 5.53 3.09 -21.24
N HIS A 55 4.85 4.25 -21.13
CA HIS A 55 4.96 5.11 -19.97
C HIS A 55 3.61 5.70 -19.54
N GLU A 56 3.54 6.01 -18.26
CA GLU A 56 2.49 6.84 -17.69
C GLU A 56 3.05 8.12 -17.07
N LEU A 57 2.22 9.16 -17.07
CA LEU A 57 2.47 10.43 -16.42
C LEU A 57 1.37 10.68 -15.40
N LEU A 58 1.75 10.81 -14.15
CA LEU A 58 0.86 11.05 -13.01
C LEU A 58 1.22 12.40 -12.35
N SER A 59 0.28 13.04 -11.68
CA SER A 59 0.61 14.23 -10.89
C SER A 59 1.56 13.86 -9.74
N TYR A 60 2.50 14.76 -9.43
CA TYR A 60 3.36 14.62 -8.27
C TYR A 60 2.59 14.92 -6.98
N LEU A 61 2.77 14.11 -5.97
CA LEU A 61 2.26 14.35 -4.62
C LEU A 61 3.37 14.96 -3.78
N PRO A 62 3.31 16.26 -3.43
CA PRO A 62 4.37 16.91 -2.67
C PRO A 62 4.32 16.53 -1.20
N GLY A 63 5.50 16.27 -0.61
CA GLY A 63 5.69 15.91 0.79
C GLY A 63 6.86 14.95 0.97
N GLU A 64 6.99 14.38 2.14
CA GLU A 64 8.03 13.42 2.50
C GLU A 64 7.48 11.99 2.43
N VAL A 65 8.25 11.07 1.83
CA VAL A 65 7.89 9.65 1.81
C VAL A 65 8.30 9.01 3.12
N GLY A 66 7.41 8.21 3.71
CA GLY A 66 7.63 7.56 4.99
C GLY A 66 8.54 6.32 4.88
N HIS A 67 9.85 6.50 4.76
CA HIS A 67 10.80 5.37 4.74
C HIS A 67 10.87 4.59 6.07
N VAL A 68 10.45 5.23 7.17
CA VAL A 68 10.37 4.61 8.51
C VAL A 68 8.94 4.73 9.01
N PRO A 69 8.39 3.66 9.63
CA PRO A 69 7.05 3.74 10.20
C PRO A 69 6.92 4.90 11.19
N PRO A 70 5.82 5.65 11.16
CA PRO A 70 5.63 6.75 12.09
C PRO A 70 5.51 6.22 13.53
N SER A 71 6.32 6.76 14.46
CA SER A 71 6.30 6.38 15.86
C SER A 71 5.15 7.03 16.65
N SER A 72 4.64 8.18 16.18
CA SER A 72 3.57 8.89 16.88
C SER A 72 2.20 8.26 16.69
N ASP A 73 1.40 8.25 17.75
CA ASP A 73 0.00 7.79 17.69
C ASP A 73 -0.83 8.65 16.72
N ARG A 74 -0.57 9.96 16.68
CA ARG A 74 -1.26 10.86 15.75
C ARG A 74 -1.07 10.41 14.30
N SER A 75 0.17 10.18 13.87
CA SER A 75 0.43 9.73 12.49
C SER A 75 -0.18 8.36 12.21
N LEU A 76 -0.21 7.47 13.20
CA LEU A 76 -0.83 6.16 13.08
C LEU A 76 -2.36 6.27 12.91
N ILE A 77 -3.02 7.10 13.73
CA ILE A 77 -4.46 7.40 13.65
C ILE A 77 -4.80 7.98 12.27
N GLU A 78 -4.07 9.01 11.84
CA GLU A 78 -4.32 9.64 10.54
C GLU A 78 -4.08 8.69 9.37
N SER A 79 -3.13 7.74 9.48
CA SER A 79 -2.90 6.70 8.48
C SER A 79 -4.05 5.69 8.41
N ALA A 80 -4.61 5.30 9.56
CA ALA A 80 -5.78 4.43 9.60
C ALA A 80 -7.03 5.12 9.00
N LEU A 81 -7.23 6.42 9.30
CA LEU A 81 -8.31 7.22 8.72
C LEU A 81 -8.14 7.41 7.21
N LEU A 82 -6.90 7.62 6.74
CA LEU A 82 -6.61 7.73 5.30
C LEU A 82 -6.96 6.43 4.58
N LEU A 83 -6.54 5.27 5.11
CA LEU A 83 -6.88 3.97 4.53
C LEU A 83 -8.40 3.73 4.54
N ARG A 84 -9.09 4.07 5.64
CA ARG A 84 -10.55 3.97 5.71
C ARG A 84 -11.22 4.84 4.65
N ARG A 85 -10.79 6.09 4.50
CA ARG A 85 -11.32 7.01 3.49
C ARG A 85 -11.12 6.50 2.07
N LEU A 86 -9.96 5.88 1.77
CA LEU A 86 -9.71 5.23 0.49
C LEU A 86 -10.69 4.09 0.24
N HIS A 87 -10.84 3.20 1.20
CA HIS A 87 -11.74 2.05 1.08
C HIS A 87 -13.21 2.45 0.95
N ASP A 88 -13.65 3.47 1.67
CA ASP A 88 -15.04 3.97 1.55
C ASP A 88 -15.31 4.60 0.17
N ALA A 89 -14.28 5.25 -0.41
CA ALA A 89 -14.38 5.81 -1.76
C ALA A 89 -14.33 4.75 -2.86
N THR A 90 -13.66 3.61 -2.62
CA THR A 90 -13.52 2.55 -3.62
C THR A 90 -14.59 1.45 -3.51
N ALA A 91 -15.34 1.37 -2.40
CA ALA A 91 -16.41 0.39 -2.23
C ALA A 91 -17.46 0.41 -3.37
N PRO A 92 -17.92 1.58 -3.88
CA PRO A 92 -18.83 1.60 -5.02
C PRO A 92 -18.17 1.32 -6.38
N LEU A 93 -16.85 1.05 -6.43
CA LEU A 93 -16.06 0.89 -7.66
C LEU A 93 -15.62 -0.55 -7.93
N VAL A 94 -16.17 -1.51 -7.20
CA VAL A 94 -15.80 -2.93 -7.28
C VAL A 94 -16.28 -3.63 -8.57
N ASP A 95 -17.11 -2.97 -9.37
CA ASP A 95 -17.57 -3.49 -10.65
C ASP A 95 -16.41 -3.55 -11.66
N GLY A 96 -16.35 -4.63 -12.44
CA GLY A 96 -15.27 -4.86 -13.41
C GLY A 96 -14.01 -5.39 -12.72
N LEU A 97 -13.94 -6.70 -12.58
CA LEU A 97 -12.86 -7.39 -11.85
C LEU A 97 -11.60 -7.58 -12.70
N ASP A 98 -11.63 -7.26 -13.99
CA ASP A 98 -10.54 -7.51 -14.93
C ASP A 98 -9.60 -6.31 -15.10
N GLY A 99 -8.38 -6.58 -15.58
CA GLY A 99 -7.41 -5.57 -15.95
C GLY A 99 -6.51 -5.09 -14.80
N TRP A 100 -6.59 -5.71 -13.62
CA TRP A 100 -5.68 -5.49 -12.50
C TRP A 100 -4.43 -6.36 -12.59
N GLN A 101 -3.37 -5.98 -11.92
CA GLN A 101 -2.15 -6.80 -11.80
C GLN A 101 -2.41 -8.09 -11.03
N HIS A 102 -3.26 -8.02 -10.01
CA HIS A 102 -3.64 -9.14 -9.17
C HIS A 102 -5.11 -9.50 -9.39
N SER A 103 -5.42 -10.79 -9.26
CA SER A 103 -6.80 -11.27 -9.28
C SER A 103 -7.59 -10.76 -8.07
N ALA A 104 -8.90 -10.58 -8.24
CA ALA A 104 -9.79 -10.26 -7.14
C ALA A 104 -9.72 -11.31 -6.03
N ARG A 105 -9.88 -10.87 -4.78
CA ARG A 105 -9.92 -11.71 -3.57
C ARG A 105 -11.31 -11.66 -2.95
N GLU A 106 -11.90 -12.80 -2.72
CA GLU A 106 -13.20 -12.88 -2.02
C GLU A 106 -13.06 -12.78 -0.48
N PRO A 107 -14.02 -12.15 0.20
CA PRO A 107 -15.15 -11.40 -0.36
C PRO A 107 -14.70 -10.05 -0.94
N VAL A 108 -15.29 -9.64 -2.06
CA VAL A 108 -15.00 -8.33 -2.66
C VAL A 108 -15.82 -7.25 -1.95
N GLU A 109 -15.13 -6.34 -1.26
CA GLU A 109 -15.75 -5.23 -0.52
C GLU A 109 -15.34 -3.85 -1.05
N VAL A 110 -14.09 -3.74 -1.52
CA VAL A 110 -13.47 -2.49 -1.98
C VAL A 110 -12.48 -2.77 -3.12
N VAL A 111 -11.99 -1.72 -3.78
CA VAL A 111 -10.73 -1.82 -4.50
C VAL A 111 -9.62 -1.44 -3.53
N LEU A 112 -8.76 -2.41 -3.24
CA LEU A 112 -7.61 -2.29 -2.36
C LEU A 112 -6.50 -1.44 -3.00
N HIS A 113 -5.64 -0.85 -2.19
CA HIS A 113 -4.34 -0.36 -2.65
C HIS A 113 -3.38 -1.53 -2.93
N GLY A 114 -3.46 -2.59 -2.11
CA GLY A 114 -2.66 -3.80 -2.22
C GLY A 114 -1.28 -3.72 -1.55
N ASP A 115 -0.74 -2.49 -1.41
CA ASP A 115 0.56 -2.22 -0.79
C ASP A 115 0.54 -0.92 0.04
N PHE A 116 -0.47 -0.75 0.90
CA PHE A 116 -0.58 0.42 1.77
C PHE A 116 0.45 0.37 2.90
N ALA A 117 1.56 1.05 2.71
CA ALA A 117 2.72 1.06 3.61
C ALA A 117 3.32 2.46 3.73
N PRO A 118 4.13 2.78 4.76
CA PRO A 118 4.74 4.10 4.93
C PRO A 118 5.51 4.57 3.69
N TYR A 119 6.19 3.66 3.00
CA TYR A 119 6.98 3.97 1.81
C TYR A 119 6.13 4.30 0.55
N ASN A 120 4.80 4.08 0.59
CA ASN A 120 3.84 4.48 -0.43
C ASN A 120 2.91 5.61 0.03
N VAL A 121 3.20 6.20 1.19
CA VAL A 121 2.44 7.32 1.77
C VAL A 121 3.29 8.57 1.81
N VAL A 122 2.70 9.69 1.38
CA VAL A 122 3.30 11.02 1.49
C VAL A 122 2.82 11.68 2.78
N PHE A 123 3.77 12.22 3.55
CA PHE A 123 3.52 12.91 4.81
C PHE A 123 3.86 14.41 4.68
N ARG A 124 3.14 15.22 5.46
CA ARG A 124 3.48 16.63 5.73
C ARG A 124 3.32 16.87 7.23
N ASP A 125 4.40 17.27 7.86
CA ASP A 125 4.42 17.48 9.33
C ASP A 125 3.90 16.26 10.11
N GLY A 126 4.30 15.06 9.66
CA GLY A 126 3.88 13.79 10.25
C GLY A 126 2.43 13.38 9.98
N THR A 127 1.68 14.15 9.18
CA THR A 127 0.31 13.82 8.79
C THR A 127 0.31 13.21 7.39
N PRO A 128 -0.26 12.02 7.16
CA PRO A 128 -0.36 11.43 5.83
C PRO A 128 -1.33 12.24 4.97
N THR A 129 -0.90 12.62 3.77
CA THR A 129 -1.65 13.50 2.86
C THR A 129 -1.98 12.87 1.53
N GLY A 130 -1.32 11.76 1.18
CA GLY A 130 -1.59 11.07 -0.08
C GLY A 130 -0.94 9.70 -0.15
N VAL A 131 -1.42 8.88 -1.08
CA VAL A 131 -0.94 7.51 -1.33
C VAL A 131 -0.65 7.37 -2.81
N PHE A 132 0.52 6.81 -3.14
CA PHE A 132 0.97 6.55 -4.51
C PHE A 132 1.36 5.09 -4.68
N ASP A 133 1.77 4.70 -5.90
CA ASP A 133 2.12 3.34 -6.29
C ASP A 133 0.94 2.35 -6.21
N TRP A 134 -0.02 2.56 -7.10
CA TRP A 134 -1.28 1.81 -7.19
C TRP A 134 -1.20 0.57 -8.07
N ASP A 135 0.00 0.11 -8.43
CA ASP A 135 0.16 -1.06 -9.32
C ASP A 135 -0.42 -2.33 -8.71
N SER A 136 -0.30 -2.48 -7.40
CA SER A 136 -0.87 -3.62 -6.67
C SER A 136 -2.37 -3.53 -6.40
N ALA A 137 -3.06 -2.49 -6.91
CA ALA A 137 -4.49 -2.34 -6.68
C ALA A 137 -5.29 -3.50 -7.29
N HIS A 138 -6.28 -3.99 -6.55
CA HIS A 138 -7.20 -5.04 -6.99
C HIS A 138 -8.43 -5.11 -6.09
N PRO A 139 -9.56 -5.65 -6.55
CA PRO A 139 -10.75 -5.86 -5.71
C PRO A 139 -10.50 -6.89 -4.61
N GLY A 140 -10.99 -6.62 -3.40
CA GLY A 140 -10.84 -7.57 -2.29
C GLY A 140 -11.43 -7.09 -0.97
N PRO A 141 -11.21 -7.86 0.12
CA PRO A 141 -11.72 -7.54 1.44
C PRO A 141 -10.85 -6.50 2.14
N ARG A 142 -11.48 -5.60 2.88
CA ARG A 142 -10.82 -4.51 3.62
C ARG A 142 -9.67 -4.99 4.52
N TRP A 143 -9.84 -6.15 5.16
CA TRP A 143 -8.85 -6.72 6.06
C TRP A 143 -7.50 -7.02 5.38
N TRP A 144 -7.47 -7.18 4.05
CA TRP A 144 -6.24 -7.44 3.30
C TRP A 144 -5.25 -6.28 3.38
N ASP A 145 -5.71 -5.06 3.11
CA ASP A 145 -4.89 -3.84 3.24
C ASP A 145 -4.65 -3.48 4.71
N VAL A 146 -5.66 -3.66 5.58
CA VAL A 146 -5.51 -3.42 7.03
C VAL A 146 -4.42 -4.32 7.61
N SER A 147 -4.40 -5.60 7.26
CA SER A 147 -3.34 -6.52 7.71
C SER A 147 -1.96 -6.08 7.22
N TRP A 148 -1.85 -5.63 5.97
CA TRP A 148 -0.59 -5.11 5.45
C TRP A 148 -0.17 -3.82 6.14
N ALA A 149 -1.10 -2.90 6.34
CA ALA A 149 -0.86 -1.67 7.09
C ALA A 149 -0.36 -1.97 8.52
N LEU A 150 -0.98 -2.91 9.23
CA LEU A 150 -0.53 -3.32 10.56
C LEU A 150 0.90 -3.88 10.55
N ILE A 151 1.25 -4.70 9.56
CA ILE A 151 2.61 -5.22 9.41
C ILE A 151 3.60 -4.07 9.23
N GLN A 152 3.29 -3.10 8.36
CA GLN A 152 4.22 -2.05 7.97
C GLN A 152 4.25 -0.84 8.92
N PHE A 153 3.12 -0.45 9.50
CA PHE A 153 3.04 0.71 10.40
C PHE A 153 3.19 0.36 11.88
N VAL A 154 2.93 -0.89 12.26
CA VAL A 154 2.89 -1.30 13.67
C VAL A 154 3.95 -2.35 13.98
N LEU A 155 3.91 -3.51 13.30
CA LEU A 155 4.79 -4.63 13.63
C LEU A 155 6.26 -4.39 13.23
N ALA A 156 6.51 -3.48 12.31
CA ALA A 156 7.86 -3.05 11.96
C ALA A 156 8.60 -2.35 13.14
N LEU A 157 7.84 -1.79 14.10
CA LEU A 157 8.39 -1.23 15.33
C LEU A 157 8.27 -2.27 16.45
N PRO A 158 9.31 -2.43 17.31
CA PRO A 158 9.29 -3.46 18.36
C PRO A 158 8.38 -3.10 19.55
N ASP A 159 8.19 -1.81 19.80
CA ASP A 159 7.52 -1.32 20.99
C ASP A 159 6.01 -1.18 20.81
N ASP A 160 5.27 -1.53 21.85
CA ASP A 160 3.86 -1.19 22.02
C ASP A 160 2.91 -1.75 20.94
N ARG A 161 3.32 -2.84 20.28
CA ARG A 161 2.62 -3.44 19.12
C ARG A 161 1.15 -3.72 19.39
N GLU A 162 0.82 -4.27 20.56
CA GLU A 162 -0.57 -4.65 20.89
C GLU A 162 -1.48 -3.42 21.05
N ARG A 163 -1.01 -2.40 21.77
CA ARG A 163 -1.74 -1.14 21.92
C ARG A 163 -1.90 -0.43 20.56
N ARG A 164 -0.84 -0.38 19.78
CA ARG A 164 -0.83 0.27 18.46
C ARG A 164 -1.70 -0.48 17.45
N THR A 165 -1.73 -1.82 17.48
CA THR A 165 -2.65 -2.64 16.68
C THR A 165 -4.10 -2.29 17.01
N ARG A 166 -4.43 -2.26 18.31
CA ARG A 166 -5.78 -1.90 18.78
C ARG A 166 -6.14 -0.49 18.33
N LEU A 167 -5.26 0.49 18.56
CA LEU A 167 -5.46 1.87 18.15
C LEU A 167 -5.74 2.01 16.65
N PHE A 168 -4.98 1.32 15.81
CA PHE A 168 -5.18 1.34 14.36
C PHE A 168 -6.54 0.74 13.98
N CYS A 169 -6.86 -0.46 14.49
CA CYS A 169 -8.10 -1.17 14.17
C CYS A 169 -9.35 -0.43 14.67
N GLU A 170 -9.34 0.09 15.91
CA GLU A 170 -10.43 0.91 16.46
C GLU A 170 -10.64 2.19 15.63
N THR A 171 -9.55 2.85 15.24
CA THR A 171 -9.60 4.07 14.41
C THR A 171 -10.13 3.77 13.01
N TYR A 172 -9.67 2.69 12.39
CA TYR A 172 -10.17 2.24 11.09
C TYR A 172 -11.63 1.78 11.18
N GLY A 173 -12.05 1.19 12.29
CA GLY A 173 -13.38 0.62 12.51
C GLY A 173 -13.51 -0.81 12.00
N ILE A 174 -12.52 -1.66 12.28
CA ILE A 174 -12.52 -3.09 11.98
C ILE A 174 -12.09 -3.88 13.21
N GLU A 175 -12.63 -5.08 13.40
CA GLU A 175 -12.15 -6.01 14.40
C GLU A 175 -10.81 -6.62 13.98
N TYR A 176 -9.86 -6.71 14.91
CA TYR A 176 -8.58 -7.36 14.65
C TYR A 176 -8.71 -8.87 14.73
N GLU A 177 -8.39 -9.55 13.63
CA GLU A 177 -8.34 -11.00 13.54
C GLU A 177 -6.92 -11.46 13.20
N PRO A 178 -6.22 -12.14 14.15
CA PRO A 178 -4.86 -12.65 13.91
C PRO A 178 -4.73 -13.53 12.67
N GLU A 179 -5.80 -14.26 12.32
CA GLU A 179 -5.87 -15.12 11.14
C GLU A 179 -5.65 -14.36 9.83
N HIS A 180 -6.26 -13.21 9.69
CA HIS A 180 -6.09 -12.36 8.53
C HIS A 180 -4.63 -11.92 8.34
N MET A 181 -3.98 -11.55 9.44
CA MET A 181 -2.56 -11.17 9.40
C MET A 181 -1.67 -12.37 9.04
N LEU A 182 -1.94 -13.56 9.58
CA LEU A 182 -1.19 -14.77 9.24
C LEU A 182 -1.32 -15.11 7.76
N VAL A 183 -2.54 -15.03 7.21
CA VAL A 183 -2.77 -15.24 5.77
C VAL A 183 -1.97 -14.23 4.93
N ARG A 184 -1.97 -12.95 5.32
CA ARG A 184 -1.25 -11.90 4.59
C ARG A 184 0.26 -12.08 4.64
N LEU A 185 0.82 -12.46 5.80
CA LEU A 185 2.24 -12.78 5.98
C LEU A 185 2.66 -14.00 5.14
N GLN A 186 1.88 -15.06 5.14
CA GLN A 186 2.14 -16.26 4.34
C GLN A 186 2.11 -15.97 2.83
N ASP A 187 1.16 -15.15 2.38
CA ASP A 187 1.07 -14.71 0.98
C ASP A 187 2.33 -13.92 0.58
N MET A 188 2.81 -13.01 1.43
CA MET A 188 4.03 -12.24 1.17
C MET A 188 5.27 -13.15 1.12
N ILE A 189 5.41 -14.09 2.05
CA ILE A 189 6.53 -15.06 2.03
C ILE A 189 6.52 -15.82 0.72
N ARG A 190 5.37 -16.36 0.29
CA ARG A 190 5.23 -17.07 -0.98
C ARG A 190 5.62 -16.17 -2.16
N THR A 191 5.13 -14.94 -2.18
CA THR A 191 5.44 -13.95 -3.23
C THR A 191 6.95 -13.70 -3.32
N ILE A 192 7.63 -13.47 -2.20
CA ILE A 192 9.09 -13.28 -2.16
C ILE A 192 9.83 -14.52 -2.65
N GLN A 193 9.39 -15.72 -2.28
CA GLN A 193 10.05 -16.97 -2.67
C GLN A 193 9.87 -17.29 -4.15
N GLU A 194 8.70 -17.05 -4.72
CA GLU A 194 8.31 -17.50 -6.06
C GLU A 194 8.54 -16.44 -7.16
N HIS A 195 8.35 -15.16 -6.85
CA HIS A 195 8.38 -14.12 -7.87
C HIS A 195 9.81 -13.71 -8.24
N PRO A 196 10.18 -13.71 -9.54
CA PRO A 196 11.56 -13.46 -10.00
C PRO A 196 12.11 -12.08 -9.58
N ALA A 197 11.29 -11.06 -9.47
CA ALA A 197 11.71 -9.70 -9.12
C ALA A 197 12.23 -9.56 -7.68
N PHE A 198 11.90 -10.48 -6.76
CA PHE A 198 12.27 -10.39 -5.34
C PHE A 198 13.63 -11.04 -4.99
N VAL A 199 14.61 -11.00 -5.90
CA VAL A 199 15.95 -11.56 -5.66
C VAL A 199 16.65 -10.87 -4.49
N THR A 200 16.60 -9.54 -4.45
CA THR A 200 17.23 -8.72 -3.41
C THR A 200 16.59 -9.00 -2.05
N GLN A 201 15.26 -9.01 -1.96
CA GLN A 201 14.54 -9.26 -0.72
C GLN A 201 14.81 -10.66 -0.15
N ARG A 202 14.97 -11.67 -1.04
CA ARG A 202 15.42 -13.02 -0.62
C ARG A 202 16.82 -12.99 -0.01
N ALA A 203 17.74 -12.28 -0.66
CA ALA A 203 19.14 -12.19 -0.21
C ALA A 203 19.27 -11.39 1.11
N GLU A 204 18.41 -10.42 1.34
CA GLU A 204 18.37 -9.58 2.55
C GLU A 204 17.62 -10.22 3.73
N GLY A 205 17.12 -11.46 3.58
CA GLY A 205 16.48 -12.20 4.67
C GLY A 205 15.06 -11.76 5.02
N HIS A 206 14.34 -11.13 4.08
CA HIS A 206 12.95 -10.70 4.29
C HIS A 206 12.01 -11.87 4.64
N VAL A 207 12.28 -13.07 4.11
CA VAL A 207 11.50 -14.27 4.46
C VAL A 207 11.62 -14.58 5.95
N ASP A 208 12.85 -14.56 6.51
CA ASP A 208 13.07 -14.82 7.94
C ASP A 208 12.40 -13.78 8.81
N HIS A 209 12.46 -12.50 8.41
CA HIS A 209 11.74 -11.43 9.09
C HIS A 209 10.23 -11.70 9.17
N TYR A 210 9.59 -12.09 8.08
CA TYR A 210 8.15 -12.39 8.09
C TYR A 210 7.81 -13.68 8.84
N LEU A 211 8.70 -14.67 8.85
CA LEU A 211 8.55 -15.87 9.71
C LEU A 211 8.61 -15.51 11.20
N ASP A 212 9.46 -14.55 11.59
CA ASP A 212 9.49 -14.03 12.96
C ASP A 212 8.18 -13.33 13.35
N LEU A 213 7.61 -12.54 12.43
CA LEU A 213 6.31 -11.92 12.65
C LEU A 213 5.18 -12.96 12.76
N ILE A 214 5.21 -14.03 11.98
CA ILE A 214 4.26 -15.15 12.13
C ILE A 214 4.35 -15.74 13.54
N ARG A 215 5.58 -16.05 14.03
CA ARG A 215 5.78 -16.56 15.39
C ARG A 215 5.25 -15.59 16.45
N TYR A 216 5.51 -14.31 16.26
CA TYR A 216 4.98 -13.25 17.15
C TYR A 216 3.45 -13.26 17.22
N VAL A 217 2.76 -13.31 16.07
CA VAL A 217 1.29 -13.30 16.00
C VAL A 217 0.70 -14.58 16.60
N GLN A 218 1.28 -15.75 16.28
CA GLN A 218 0.83 -17.05 16.80
C GLN A 218 0.91 -17.15 18.32
N ALA A 219 1.99 -16.62 18.93
CA ALA A 219 2.17 -16.65 20.38
C ALA A 219 1.13 -15.80 21.16
N ARG A 220 0.31 -14.99 20.47
CA ARG A 220 -0.71 -14.09 21.05
C ARG A 220 -2.14 -14.46 20.70
N ARG A 221 -2.35 -15.64 20.13
CA ARG A 221 -3.68 -16.20 19.85
C ARG A 221 -4.32 -16.90 21.07
N ALA A 222 -3.53 -17.09 22.14
CA ALA A 222 -3.95 -17.83 23.33
C ALA A 222 -4.59 -16.87 24.39
#